data_0f080fbbfd8c05a99dae410797cec89e
#
_entry.id   0f080fbbfd8c05a99dae410797cec89e
#
_cell.length_a   1.000
_cell.length_b   1.000
_cell.length_c   1.000
_cell.angle_alpha   90.00
_cell.angle_beta   90.00
_cell.angle_gamma   90.00
#
_symmetry.space_group_name_H-M   'P 1'
#
loop_
_entity.id
_entity.type
_entity.pdbx_description
1 polymer ?
#
loop_
_entity_poly.entity_id
_entity_poly.type
_entity_poly.pdbx_seq_one_letter_code
_entity_poly.pdbx_strand_id
1 'polypeptide(L)'
;MTNDEASRRHFLHMATAGAGATALLAASSGDALAYQGNMERALGQLQGALYSLRRATPDKGGHKAIAIGLIEQAMGEVQAGIDYAAQRFGD
;
A
#
# COMPACT_ATOMS: atom_id res chain seq x y z
N MET A 1 17.79 -13.95 16.33
CA MET A 1 16.67 -13.36 15.60
C MET A 1 16.39 -11.98 16.13
N THR A 2 16.21 -11.06 15.24
CA THR A 2 15.99 -9.67 15.62
C THR A 2 14.51 -9.41 15.90
N ASN A 3 14.25 -8.35 16.65
CA ASN A 3 12.87 -7.94 16.92
C ASN A 3 12.15 -7.56 15.63
N ASP A 4 12.89 -7.00 14.67
CA ASP A 4 12.31 -6.63 13.41
C ASP A 4 11.72 -7.81 12.67
N GLU A 5 12.45 -8.92 12.69
CA GLU A 5 12.00 -10.11 12.02
C GLU A 5 10.77 -10.70 12.72
N ALA A 6 10.79 -10.71 14.03
CA ALA A 6 9.65 -11.18 14.79
C ALA A 6 8.42 -10.32 14.56
N SER A 7 8.60 -8.99 14.56
CA SER A 7 7.50 -8.06 14.32
C SER A 7 6.93 -8.22 12.92
N ARG A 8 7.81 -8.39 11.95
CA ARG A 8 7.39 -8.54 10.56
C ARG A 8 6.59 -9.82 10.39
N ARG A 9 7.04 -10.89 11.02
CA ARG A 9 6.37 -12.16 10.96
C ARG A 9 4.99 -12.08 11.61
N HIS A 10 4.94 -11.45 12.76
CA HIS A 10 3.68 -11.23 13.48
C HIS A 10 2.69 -10.44 12.64
N PHE A 11 3.17 -9.37 12.02
CA PHE A 11 2.34 -8.54 11.16
C PHE A 11 1.77 -9.35 10.00
N LEU A 12 2.59 -10.16 9.36
CA LEU A 12 2.13 -10.97 8.24
C LEU A 12 1.09 -11.99 8.67
N HIS A 13 1.28 -12.58 9.83
CA HIS A 13 0.29 -13.52 10.37
C HIS A 13 -1.04 -12.85 10.62
N MET A 14 -1.01 -11.69 11.22
CA MET A 14 -2.23 -10.97 11.51
C MET A 14 -2.95 -10.56 10.23
N ALA A 15 -2.19 -10.07 9.26
CA ALA A 15 -2.79 -9.66 8.00
C ALA A 15 -3.42 -10.84 7.28
N THR A 16 -2.72 -11.97 7.28
CA THR A 16 -3.22 -13.16 6.61
C THR A 16 -4.46 -13.70 7.30
N ALA A 17 -4.45 -13.74 8.61
CA ALA A 17 -5.60 -14.23 9.37
C ALA A 17 -6.82 -13.35 9.14
N GLY A 18 -6.62 -12.04 9.18
CA GLY A 18 -7.71 -11.11 8.95
C GLY A 18 -8.28 -11.21 7.55
N ALA A 19 -7.39 -11.30 6.57
CA ALA A 19 -7.83 -11.43 5.18
C ALA A 19 -8.58 -12.74 4.97
N GLY A 20 -8.08 -13.81 5.57
CA GLY A 20 -8.73 -15.11 5.44
C GLY A 20 -10.13 -15.11 6.05
N ALA A 21 -10.26 -14.53 7.23
CA ALA A 21 -11.56 -14.46 7.88
C ALA A 21 -12.54 -13.61 7.07
N THR A 22 -12.05 -12.50 6.55
CA THR A 22 -12.88 -11.62 5.73
C THR A 22 -13.34 -12.32 4.46
N ALA A 23 -12.43 -13.04 3.82
CA ALA A 23 -12.74 -13.73 2.57
C ALA A 23 -13.83 -14.76 2.77
N LEU A 24 -13.86 -15.42 3.91
CA LEU A 24 -14.88 -16.42 4.19
C LEU A 24 -16.26 -15.80 4.29
N LEU A 25 -16.33 -14.57 4.75
CA LEU A 25 -17.63 -13.92 4.97
C LEU A 25 -18.10 -13.15 3.77
N ALA A 26 -17.17 -12.64 3.01
CA ALA A 26 -17.55 -11.67 2.01
C ALA A 26 -16.92 -11.97 0.68
N ALA A 27 -17.40 -12.94 0.05
CA ALA A 27 -17.05 -13.09 -1.34
C ALA A 27 -17.61 -11.93 -2.12
N SER A 28 -17.77 -10.77 -1.51
CA SER A 28 -18.61 -9.78 -2.12
C SER A 28 -18.11 -8.38 -1.85
N SER A 29 -19.05 -7.47 -1.77
CA SER A 29 -18.79 -6.05 -1.66
C SER A 29 -17.95 -5.67 -0.46
N GLY A 30 -17.98 -6.48 0.62
CA GLY A 30 -17.13 -6.20 1.77
C GLY A 30 -15.65 -6.24 1.45
N ASP A 31 -15.22 -7.29 0.75
CA ASP A 31 -13.84 -7.40 0.31
C ASP A 31 -13.46 -6.32 -0.68
N ALA A 32 -14.37 -6.04 -1.61
CA ALA A 32 -14.13 -5.02 -2.61
C ALA A 32 -13.98 -3.65 -1.97
N LEU A 33 -14.83 -3.34 -1.01
CA LEU A 33 -14.76 -2.05 -0.32
C LEU A 33 -13.50 -1.94 0.52
N ALA A 34 -13.10 -3.02 1.20
CA ALA A 34 -11.90 -3.01 2.01
C ALA A 34 -10.67 -2.84 1.13
N TYR A 35 -10.60 -3.52 0.01
CA TYR A 35 -9.50 -3.38 -0.93
C TYR A 35 -9.42 -1.95 -1.42
N GLN A 36 -10.53 -1.42 -1.89
CA GLN A 36 -10.57 -0.08 -2.46
C GLN A 36 -10.17 0.98 -1.43
N GLY A 37 -10.72 0.88 -0.21
CA GLY A 37 -10.39 1.82 0.84
C GLY A 37 -8.94 1.78 1.23
N ASN A 38 -8.37 0.59 1.32
CA ASN A 38 -6.96 0.44 1.69
C ASN A 38 -6.03 0.92 0.58
N MET A 39 -6.38 0.64 -0.67
CA MET A 39 -5.58 1.09 -1.80
C MET A 39 -5.60 2.62 -1.91
N GLU A 40 -6.75 3.22 -1.73
CA GLU A 40 -6.85 4.69 -1.76
C GLU A 40 -6.09 5.31 -0.61
N ARG A 41 -6.14 4.69 0.56
CA ARG A 41 -5.37 5.18 1.71
C ARG A 41 -3.88 5.07 1.44
N ALA A 42 -3.43 3.97 0.85
CA ALA A 42 -2.03 3.80 0.50
C ALA A 42 -1.58 4.87 -0.50
N LEU A 43 -2.42 5.15 -1.48
CA LEU A 43 -2.10 6.20 -2.46
C LEU A 43 -1.93 7.53 -1.77
N GLY A 44 -2.83 7.87 -0.85
CA GLY A 44 -2.71 9.11 -0.09
C GLY A 44 -1.46 9.18 0.75
N GLN A 45 -1.09 8.06 1.37
CA GLN A 45 0.13 8.00 2.17
C GLN A 45 1.38 8.15 1.31
N LEU A 46 1.37 7.56 0.12
CA LEU A 46 2.48 7.71 -0.81
C LEU A 46 2.60 9.15 -1.30
N GLN A 47 1.47 9.80 -1.56
CA GLN A 47 1.48 11.22 -1.92
C GLN A 47 2.08 12.07 -0.80
N GLY A 48 1.74 11.76 0.46
CA GLY A 48 2.31 12.44 1.59
C GLY A 48 3.81 12.22 1.72
N ALA A 49 4.25 10.99 1.49
CA ALA A 49 5.67 10.68 1.52
C ALA A 49 6.42 11.44 0.42
N LEU A 50 5.82 11.50 -0.77
CA LEU A 50 6.41 12.23 -1.89
C LEU A 50 6.57 13.71 -1.56
N TYR A 51 5.54 14.29 -0.96
CA TYR A 51 5.58 15.68 -0.52
C TYR A 51 6.74 15.91 0.45
N SER A 52 6.88 15.03 1.44
CA SER A 52 7.94 15.15 2.43
C SER A 52 9.32 15.01 1.80
N LEU A 53 9.48 14.06 0.88
CA LEU A 53 10.76 13.84 0.23
C LEU A 53 11.18 15.04 -0.60
N ARG A 54 10.23 15.65 -1.30
CA ARG A 54 10.57 16.82 -2.11
C ARG A 54 11.02 18.00 -1.27
N ARG A 55 10.60 18.05 -0.02
CA ARG A 55 11.01 19.10 0.90
C ARG A 55 12.28 18.76 1.66
N ALA A 56 12.73 17.54 1.59
CA ALA A 56 13.97 17.13 2.26
C ALA A 56 15.17 17.59 1.43
N THR A 57 15.91 18.54 1.97
CA THR A 57 17.08 19.08 1.28
C THR A 57 18.23 19.19 2.26
N PRO A 58 19.48 19.09 1.77
CA PRO A 58 19.87 18.72 0.41
C PRO A 58 19.73 17.22 0.15
N ASP A 59 19.81 16.84 -1.13
CA ASP A 59 19.77 15.44 -1.52
C ASP A 59 21.16 14.83 -1.35
N LYS A 60 21.35 14.18 -0.21
CA LYS A 60 22.66 13.61 0.10
C LYS A 60 22.79 12.22 -0.51
N GLY A 61 23.81 12.04 -1.32
CA GLY A 61 24.09 10.76 -1.94
C GLY A 61 23.12 10.34 -3.03
N GLY A 62 22.21 11.21 -3.43
CA GLY A 62 21.26 10.91 -4.49
C GLY A 62 20.09 10.01 -4.05
N HIS A 63 20.03 9.65 -2.79
CA HIS A 63 19.00 8.72 -2.31
C HIS A 63 17.62 9.35 -2.33
N LYS A 64 17.51 10.64 -2.15
CA LYS A 64 16.22 11.32 -2.21
C LYS A 64 15.62 11.20 -3.61
N ALA A 65 16.39 11.45 -4.63
CA ALA A 65 15.91 11.35 -6.01
C ALA A 65 15.48 9.92 -6.33
N ILE A 66 16.26 8.95 -5.88
CA ILE A 66 15.92 7.55 -6.11
C ILE A 66 14.62 7.19 -5.38
N ALA A 67 14.49 7.63 -4.14
CA ALA A 67 13.28 7.35 -3.36
C ALA A 67 12.04 7.97 -4.01
N ILE A 68 12.17 9.20 -4.49
CA ILE A 68 11.05 9.85 -5.19
C ILE A 68 10.62 9.01 -6.40
N GLY A 69 11.59 8.56 -7.19
CA GLY A 69 11.27 7.74 -8.36
C GLY A 69 10.56 6.44 -7.99
N LEU A 70 11.02 5.78 -6.92
CA LEU A 70 10.40 4.55 -6.48
C LEU A 70 8.98 4.78 -5.98
N ILE A 71 8.76 5.87 -5.28
CA ILE A 71 7.41 6.19 -4.78
C ILE A 71 6.49 6.51 -5.94
N GLU A 72 6.97 7.24 -6.93
CA GLU A 72 6.16 7.54 -8.10
C GLU A 72 5.77 6.26 -8.85
N GLN A 73 6.70 5.30 -8.96
CA GLN A 73 6.38 4.01 -9.54
C GLN A 73 5.33 3.27 -8.71
N ALA A 74 5.52 3.30 -7.39
CA ALA A 74 4.56 2.64 -6.50
C ALA A 74 3.17 3.26 -6.63
N MET A 75 3.09 4.58 -6.73
CA MET A 75 1.81 5.26 -6.90
C MET A 75 1.14 4.83 -8.19
N GLY A 76 1.92 4.68 -9.25
CA GLY A 76 1.39 4.18 -10.52
C GLY A 76 0.81 2.78 -10.39
N GLU A 77 1.50 1.90 -9.66
CA GLU A 77 1.01 0.55 -9.46
C GLU A 77 -0.22 0.51 -8.57
N VAL A 78 -0.25 1.33 -7.54
CA VAL A 78 -1.44 1.40 -6.68
C VAL A 78 -2.63 1.89 -7.48
N GLN A 79 -2.44 2.92 -8.29
CA GLN A 79 -3.52 3.42 -9.13
C GLN A 79 -3.99 2.36 -10.13
N ALA A 80 -3.05 1.63 -10.72
CA ALA A 80 -3.40 0.55 -11.64
C ALA A 80 -4.21 -0.52 -10.93
N GLY A 81 -3.86 -0.83 -9.68
CA GLY A 81 -4.62 -1.78 -8.88
C GLY A 81 -6.02 -1.29 -8.57
N ILE A 82 -6.15 0.00 -8.27
CA ILE A 82 -7.46 0.60 -8.04
C ILE A 82 -8.33 0.48 -9.29
N ASP A 83 -7.76 0.83 -10.44
CA ASP A 83 -8.49 0.78 -11.70
C ASP A 83 -8.89 -0.65 -12.07
N TYR A 84 -7.99 -1.58 -11.89
CA TYR A 84 -8.25 -2.99 -12.15
C TYR A 84 -9.39 -3.50 -11.27
N ALA A 85 -9.35 -3.17 -9.98
CA ALA A 85 -10.36 -3.61 -9.05
C ALA A 85 -11.73 -2.98 -9.37
N ALA A 86 -11.74 -1.74 -9.81
CA ALA A 86 -12.99 -1.08 -10.17
C ALA A 86 -13.66 -1.81 -11.33
N GLN A 87 -12.89 -2.29 -12.27
CA GLN A 87 -13.43 -3.04 -13.39
C GLN A 87 -13.96 -4.41 -12.97
N ARG A 88 -13.32 -5.02 -11.97
CA ARG A 88 -13.68 -6.36 -11.53
C ARG A 88 -14.79 -6.36 -10.50
N PHE A 89 -14.75 -5.40 -9.58
CA PHE A 89 -15.69 -5.35 -8.46
C PHE A 89 -16.82 -4.37 -8.67
N GLY A 90 -16.61 -3.38 -9.53
CA GLY A 90 -17.59 -2.35 -9.79
C GLY A 90 -18.68 -2.76 -10.75
N ASP A 91 -18.46 -3.86 -11.45
CA ASP A 91 -19.45 -4.38 -12.38
C ASP A 91 -20.35 -5.38 -11.68
#